data_959d12b99e2727799aa78ae74c55fd90
#
_entry.id   959d12b99e2727799aa78ae74c55fd90
#
_cell.length_a   1.000
_cell.length_b   1.000
_cell.length_c   1.000
_cell.angle_alpha   90.00
_cell.angle_beta   90.00
_cell.angle_gamma   90.00
#
_symmetry.space_group_name_H-M   'P 1'
#
loop_
_entity.id
_entity.type
_entity.pdbx_description
1 polymer ?
#
loop_
_entity_poly.entity_id
_entity_poly.type
_entity_poly.pdbx_seq_one_letter_code
_entity_poly.pdbx_strand_id
1 'polypeptide(L)'
;RGGKLISDFDLYDLLLRGDKSGDRVLQNGDVIYLAPVGPQAAVIGSVNNEAIFEAAPGETVADLLLEAGGINTVADETRALLLDPLKLESQGWEELTPVEARTRVVPRAAIIRVLSNVGLAQPLGRRSVLVSISGEVAKPGRYYLPANTRLSQVLARAGGTTSSAYPFATVFTRENVRLQQRRSFERALRDTETALTVEPLTSALSPPGLAQERLLAARSIVAELRRLKPDGRLVLPITPEATSIPIDMVVENNDAIYIPPTPTTVGVFGAVPNPSTFYITGQARLRDYLARAGNPPKLAARSEIFVVRANGSVISSRGSSGLLKSAALPGDLIYVPINGA
;
A
#
# COMPACT_ATOMS: atom_id res chain seq x y z
N ARG A 1 -49.47 6.40 11.18
CA ARG A 1 -50.89 6.78 11.36
C ARG A 1 -50.96 8.11 12.07
N GLY A 2 -51.58 9.11 11.47
CA GLY A 2 -51.70 10.45 12.10
C GLY A 2 -50.36 11.08 12.51
N GLY A 3 -49.28 10.87 11.76
CA GLY A 3 -47.96 11.38 12.07
C GLY A 3 -47.19 10.62 13.17
N LYS A 4 -47.76 9.51 13.67
CA LYS A 4 -47.07 8.66 14.66
C LYS A 4 -46.60 7.34 14.03
N LEU A 5 -45.37 6.90 14.37
CA LEU A 5 -44.91 5.55 14.08
C LEU A 5 -45.76 4.55 14.89
N ILE A 6 -46.38 3.60 14.20
CA ILE A 6 -47.23 2.58 14.83
C ILE A 6 -46.46 1.25 14.97
N SER A 7 -45.63 0.94 14.03
CA SER A 7 -44.76 -0.23 14.06
C SER A 7 -43.51 0.06 13.27
N ASP A 8 -42.42 -0.42 13.79
CA ASP A 8 -41.16 -0.59 13.06
C ASP A 8 -41.02 -2.10 12.81
N PHE A 9 -40.85 -2.46 11.56
CA PHE A 9 -40.91 -3.86 11.13
C PHE A 9 -39.65 -4.23 10.39
N ASP A 10 -38.85 -5.07 11.02
CA ASP A 10 -37.65 -5.61 10.39
C ASP A 10 -38.02 -6.85 9.56
N LEU A 11 -37.69 -6.77 8.28
CA LEU A 11 -37.98 -7.86 7.35
C LEU A 11 -37.07 -9.09 7.59
N TYR A 12 -35.85 -8.89 8.08
CA TYR A 12 -34.95 -9.98 8.44
C TYR A 12 -35.47 -10.79 9.62
N ASP A 13 -36.01 -10.14 10.65
CA ASP A 13 -36.64 -10.83 11.79
C ASP A 13 -37.81 -11.70 11.35
N LEU A 14 -38.63 -11.20 10.42
CA LEU A 14 -39.70 -12.02 9.84
C LEU A 14 -39.16 -13.21 9.05
N LEU A 15 -38.23 -12.96 8.12
CA LEU A 15 -37.80 -13.99 7.15
C LEU A 15 -36.91 -15.06 7.81
N LEU A 16 -36.08 -14.67 8.76
CA LEU A 16 -35.09 -15.58 9.38
C LEU A 16 -35.59 -16.21 10.67
N ARG A 17 -36.37 -15.46 11.47
CA ARG A 17 -36.81 -15.87 12.80
C ARG A 17 -38.31 -16.15 12.88
N GLY A 18 -39.05 -15.81 11.81
CA GLY A 18 -40.52 -15.91 11.79
C GLY A 18 -41.18 -14.94 12.76
N ASP A 19 -40.46 -13.91 13.22
CA ASP A 19 -41.01 -12.93 14.17
C ASP A 19 -42.00 -12.00 13.49
N LYS A 20 -43.24 -12.06 13.95
CA LYS A 20 -44.38 -11.25 13.51
C LYS A 20 -44.79 -10.22 14.56
N SER A 21 -44.03 -10.02 15.61
CA SER A 21 -44.40 -9.12 16.71
C SER A 21 -44.61 -7.68 16.25
N GLY A 22 -43.86 -7.25 15.20
CA GLY A 22 -44.00 -5.95 14.56
C GLY A 22 -45.14 -5.86 13.53
N ASP A 23 -45.71 -6.98 13.09
CA ASP A 23 -46.75 -7.00 12.05
C ASP A 23 -48.06 -6.38 12.60
N ARG A 24 -48.63 -5.45 11.84
CA ARG A 24 -49.85 -4.74 12.19
C ARG A 24 -50.80 -4.69 11.00
N VAL A 25 -52.07 -4.86 11.29
CA VAL A 25 -53.12 -4.71 10.28
C VAL A 25 -53.17 -3.26 9.80
N LEU A 26 -52.99 -3.08 8.49
CA LEU A 26 -53.06 -1.77 7.87
C LEU A 26 -54.49 -1.22 7.91
N GLN A 27 -54.61 0.07 8.14
CA GLN A 27 -55.87 0.80 8.11
C GLN A 27 -55.85 1.87 7.00
N ASN A 28 -57.03 2.29 6.62
CA ASN A 28 -57.14 3.35 5.63
C ASN A 28 -56.44 4.63 6.07
N GLY A 29 -55.57 5.17 5.23
CA GLY A 29 -54.76 6.35 5.54
C GLY A 29 -53.40 6.05 6.22
N ASP A 30 -53.07 4.78 6.43
CA ASP A 30 -51.69 4.44 6.88
C ASP A 30 -50.68 4.68 5.76
N VAL A 31 -49.50 5.12 6.15
CA VAL A 31 -48.34 5.31 5.27
C VAL A 31 -47.29 4.28 5.60
N ILE A 32 -46.89 3.51 4.61
CA ILE A 32 -45.73 2.60 4.70
C ILE A 32 -44.50 3.40 4.23
N TYR A 33 -43.53 3.57 5.11
CA TYR A 33 -42.30 4.23 4.81
C TYR A 33 -41.17 3.19 4.69
N LEU A 34 -40.52 3.16 3.53
CA LEU A 34 -39.30 2.38 3.31
C LEU A 34 -38.12 3.30 3.38
N ALA A 35 -37.27 3.09 4.39
CA ALA A 35 -36.03 3.86 4.55
C ALA A 35 -35.04 3.56 3.40
N PRO A 36 -34.15 4.50 3.06
CA PRO A 36 -33.01 4.20 2.20
C PRO A 36 -32.13 3.10 2.82
N VAL A 37 -31.47 2.32 1.96
CA VAL A 37 -30.56 1.25 2.39
C VAL A 37 -29.49 1.81 3.35
N GLY A 38 -29.34 1.20 4.50
CA GLY A 38 -28.37 1.53 5.53
C GLY A 38 -26.93 1.08 5.19
N PRO A 39 -26.06 1.00 6.20
CA PRO A 39 -24.71 0.46 6.04
C PRO A 39 -24.79 -0.98 5.54
N GLN A 40 -23.94 -1.32 4.58
CA GLN A 40 -23.88 -2.66 4.01
C GLN A 40 -22.57 -3.35 4.34
N ALA A 41 -22.61 -4.68 4.48
CA ALA A 41 -21.43 -5.54 4.61
C ALA A 41 -21.59 -6.81 3.76
N ALA A 42 -20.49 -7.31 3.22
CA ALA A 42 -20.47 -8.53 2.45
C ALA A 42 -20.13 -9.73 3.33
N VAL A 43 -20.89 -10.81 3.20
CA VAL A 43 -20.60 -12.11 3.82
C VAL A 43 -20.29 -13.12 2.72
N ILE A 44 -19.12 -13.74 2.78
CA ILE A 44 -18.60 -14.64 1.75
C ILE A 44 -17.90 -15.86 2.35
N GLY A 45 -17.71 -16.90 1.56
CA GLY A 45 -16.99 -18.10 1.94
C GLY A 45 -17.90 -19.26 2.36
N SER A 46 -17.56 -19.97 3.42
CA SER A 46 -18.29 -21.16 3.86
C SER A 46 -19.54 -20.81 4.66
N VAL A 47 -20.45 -20.01 4.07
CA VAL A 47 -21.79 -19.69 4.58
C VAL A 47 -22.87 -20.28 3.67
N ASN A 48 -24.09 -20.34 4.16
CA ASN A 48 -25.18 -20.89 3.36
C ASN A 48 -25.62 -19.94 2.25
N ASN A 49 -25.60 -18.61 2.49
CA ASN A 49 -25.94 -17.59 1.51
C ASN A 49 -24.87 -16.52 1.46
N GLU A 50 -24.03 -16.53 0.41
CA GLU A 50 -23.10 -15.45 0.15
C GLU A 50 -23.85 -14.24 -0.45
N ALA A 51 -23.87 -13.11 0.25
CA ALA A 51 -24.54 -11.90 -0.21
C ALA A 51 -23.97 -10.64 0.45
N ILE A 52 -24.52 -9.51 0.03
CA ILE A 52 -24.35 -8.22 0.69
C ILE A 52 -25.61 -7.99 1.54
N PHE A 53 -25.41 -7.84 2.82
CA PHE A 53 -26.45 -7.62 3.81
C PHE A 53 -26.43 -6.16 4.26
N GLU A 54 -27.59 -5.66 4.66
CA GLU A 54 -27.69 -4.39 5.37
C GLU A 54 -27.41 -4.65 6.85
N ALA A 55 -26.46 -3.92 7.43
CA ALA A 55 -26.09 -4.07 8.82
C ALA A 55 -26.78 -3.01 9.67
N ALA A 56 -27.61 -3.42 10.61
CA ALA A 56 -28.25 -2.52 11.56
C ALA A 56 -27.22 -1.85 12.50
N PRO A 57 -27.50 -0.66 13.04
CA PRO A 57 -26.62 0.00 13.98
C PRO A 57 -26.35 -0.85 15.23
N GLY A 58 -25.10 -1.20 15.48
CA GLY A 58 -24.69 -2.02 16.62
C GLY A 58 -24.72 -3.53 16.38
N GLU A 59 -25.11 -3.96 15.21
CA GLU A 59 -25.17 -5.37 14.83
C GLU A 59 -23.76 -6.00 14.78
N THR A 60 -23.68 -7.24 15.23
CA THR A 60 -22.40 -7.94 15.35
C THR A 60 -22.10 -8.83 14.12
N VAL A 61 -20.84 -9.23 14.00
CA VAL A 61 -20.42 -10.17 12.95
C VAL A 61 -21.20 -11.49 13.06
N ALA A 62 -21.49 -11.95 14.28
CA ALA A 62 -22.26 -13.19 14.48
C ALA A 62 -23.72 -13.03 14.02
N ASP A 63 -24.35 -11.87 14.23
CA ASP A 63 -25.69 -11.61 13.76
C ASP A 63 -25.77 -11.64 12.24
N LEU A 64 -24.83 -10.99 11.54
CA LEU A 64 -24.76 -11.00 10.08
C LEU A 64 -24.49 -12.38 9.51
N LEU A 65 -23.68 -13.21 10.20
CA LEU A 65 -23.49 -14.60 9.83
C LEU A 65 -24.79 -15.43 9.94
N LEU A 66 -25.63 -15.13 10.93
CA LEU A 66 -26.97 -15.74 11.05
C LEU A 66 -27.89 -15.32 9.90
N GLU A 67 -27.85 -14.05 9.50
CA GLU A 67 -28.59 -13.54 8.33
C GLU A 67 -28.15 -14.19 7.01
N ALA A 68 -26.87 -14.54 6.89
CA ALA A 68 -26.35 -15.36 5.80
C ALA A 68 -26.80 -16.83 5.86
N GLY A 69 -27.77 -17.16 6.71
CA GLY A 69 -28.26 -18.54 6.91
C GLY A 69 -27.32 -19.40 7.76
N GLY A 70 -26.36 -18.79 8.46
CA GLY A 70 -25.33 -19.49 9.23
C GLY A 70 -24.16 -19.98 8.38
N ILE A 71 -23.18 -20.55 9.05
CA ILE A 71 -22.06 -21.25 8.43
C ILE A 71 -22.50 -22.60 7.88
N ASN A 72 -21.92 -23.03 6.76
CA ASN A 72 -22.23 -24.33 6.17
C ASN A 72 -21.42 -25.48 6.80
N THR A 73 -21.71 -26.72 6.44
CA THR A 73 -21.11 -27.91 7.03
C THR A 73 -19.61 -28.08 6.78
N VAL A 74 -19.03 -27.30 5.85
CA VAL A 74 -17.60 -27.35 5.55
C VAL A 74 -16.85 -26.14 6.10
N ALA A 75 -17.53 -25.31 6.87
CA ALA A 75 -16.94 -24.12 7.47
C ALA A 75 -15.91 -24.44 8.56
N ASP A 76 -14.92 -23.58 8.68
CA ASP A 76 -14.06 -23.51 9.87
C ASP A 76 -14.83 -22.84 11.00
N GLU A 77 -15.35 -23.66 11.93
CA GLU A 77 -16.13 -23.18 13.06
C GLU A 77 -15.30 -22.42 14.09
N THR A 78 -13.97 -22.42 13.97
CA THR A 78 -13.08 -21.82 14.96
C THR A 78 -12.76 -20.36 14.68
N ARG A 79 -12.95 -19.89 13.44
CA ARG A 79 -12.55 -18.53 13.04
C ARG A 79 -13.25 -18.01 11.79
N ALA A 80 -13.46 -16.70 11.78
CA ALA A 80 -13.85 -15.94 10.62
C ALA A 80 -12.87 -14.80 10.39
N LEU A 81 -12.79 -14.30 9.17
CA LEU A 81 -11.95 -13.15 8.82
C LEU A 81 -12.83 -11.93 8.59
N LEU A 82 -12.50 -10.82 9.23
CA LEU A 82 -13.14 -9.53 9.04
C LEU A 82 -12.16 -8.57 8.34
N LEU A 83 -12.59 -7.95 7.26
CA LEU A 83 -11.88 -6.86 6.61
C LEU A 83 -12.66 -5.57 6.80
N ASP A 84 -12.05 -4.59 7.47
CA ASP A 84 -12.56 -3.23 7.54
C ASP A 84 -11.91 -2.38 6.43
N PRO A 85 -12.63 -2.02 5.36
CA PRO A 85 -12.05 -1.27 4.24
C PRO A 85 -11.52 0.11 4.63
N LEU A 86 -12.04 0.69 5.72
CA LEU A 86 -11.60 2.00 6.21
C LEU A 86 -10.27 1.94 6.97
N LYS A 87 -9.87 0.75 7.42
CA LYS A 87 -8.64 0.52 8.18
C LYS A 87 -7.58 -0.30 7.43
N LEU A 88 -7.76 -0.48 6.14
CA LEU A 88 -6.90 -1.35 5.31
C LEU A 88 -5.42 -0.97 5.33
N GLU A 89 -5.10 0.32 5.51
CA GLU A 89 -3.69 0.77 5.58
C GLU A 89 -2.98 0.33 6.87
N SER A 90 -3.74 0.00 7.92
CA SER A 90 -3.19 -0.31 9.24
C SER A 90 -3.36 -1.76 9.70
N GLN A 91 -4.39 -2.50 9.27
CA GLN A 91 -4.76 -3.76 9.92
C GLN A 91 -4.98 -4.97 9.00
N GLY A 92 -5.20 -4.84 7.69
CA GLY A 92 -5.50 -6.00 6.84
C GLY A 92 -6.73 -6.82 7.33
N TRP A 93 -6.70 -8.15 7.19
CA TRP A 93 -7.71 -9.05 7.71
C TRP A 93 -7.54 -9.26 9.21
N GLU A 94 -8.61 -9.01 9.99
CA GLU A 94 -8.72 -9.34 11.40
C GLU A 94 -9.29 -10.77 11.51
N GLU A 95 -8.62 -11.64 12.27
CA GLU A 95 -9.12 -12.98 12.55
C GLU A 95 -9.98 -12.93 13.81
N LEU A 96 -11.20 -13.44 13.73
CA LEU A 96 -12.18 -13.43 14.82
C LEU A 96 -12.52 -14.86 15.21
N THR A 97 -12.44 -15.16 16.49
CA THR A 97 -13.05 -16.36 17.09
C THR A 97 -14.57 -16.21 17.18
N PRO A 98 -15.34 -17.29 17.36
CA PRO A 98 -16.78 -17.21 17.53
C PRO A 98 -17.23 -16.34 18.71
N VAL A 99 -16.41 -16.26 19.76
CA VAL A 99 -16.69 -15.40 20.92
C VAL A 99 -16.51 -13.92 20.54
N GLU A 100 -15.43 -13.59 19.86
CA GLU A 100 -15.18 -12.21 19.40
C GLU A 100 -16.19 -11.78 18.35
N ALA A 101 -16.62 -12.66 17.46
CA ALA A 101 -17.64 -12.38 16.46
C ALA A 101 -18.99 -11.94 17.09
N ARG A 102 -19.34 -12.43 18.30
CA ARG A 102 -20.55 -12.05 19.03
C ARG A 102 -20.50 -10.63 19.64
N THR A 103 -19.33 -10.08 19.77
CA THR A 103 -19.12 -8.75 20.39
C THR A 103 -18.58 -7.72 19.40
N ARG A 104 -18.08 -8.18 18.27
CA ARG A 104 -17.50 -7.33 17.23
C ARG A 104 -18.58 -6.72 16.36
N VAL A 105 -18.84 -5.44 16.53
CA VAL A 105 -19.76 -4.68 15.68
C VAL A 105 -19.23 -4.62 14.24
N VAL A 106 -20.12 -4.82 13.28
CA VAL A 106 -19.80 -4.83 11.85
C VAL A 106 -19.42 -3.42 11.39
N PRO A 107 -18.22 -3.19 10.87
CA PRO A 107 -17.86 -1.91 10.27
C PRO A 107 -18.61 -1.67 8.96
N ARG A 108 -18.83 -0.40 8.62
CA ARG A 108 -19.44 -0.03 7.35
C ARG A 108 -18.58 -0.53 6.16
N ALA A 109 -19.24 -1.14 5.19
CA ALA A 109 -18.62 -1.75 4.01
C ALA A 109 -17.65 -2.89 4.34
N ALA A 110 -17.79 -3.51 5.50
CA ALA A 110 -16.96 -4.64 5.91
C ALA A 110 -17.12 -5.83 4.97
N ILE A 111 -16.07 -6.67 4.93
CA ILE A 111 -16.14 -7.99 4.30
C ILE A 111 -15.87 -9.05 5.36
N ILE A 112 -16.86 -9.90 5.60
CA ILE A 112 -16.77 -11.04 6.51
C ILE A 112 -16.54 -12.28 5.66
N ARG A 113 -15.49 -13.04 5.95
CA ARG A 113 -15.16 -14.27 5.24
C ARG A 113 -15.06 -15.44 6.19
N VAL A 114 -15.90 -16.45 5.97
CA VAL A 114 -15.81 -17.73 6.68
C VAL A 114 -14.90 -18.67 5.90
N LEU A 115 -13.91 -19.26 6.56
CA LEU A 115 -12.98 -20.20 5.98
C LEU A 115 -13.60 -21.60 5.88
N SER A 116 -13.01 -22.48 5.08
CA SER A 116 -13.42 -23.88 4.95
C SER A 116 -12.43 -24.78 5.67
N ASN A 117 -12.95 -25.77 6.44
CA ASN A 117 -12.16 -26.84 7.04
C ASN A 117 -11.75 -27.92 6.03
N VAL A 118 -12.49 -28.02 4.94
CA VAL A 118 -12.12 -28.94 3.88
C VAL A 118 -11.00 -28.28 3.10
N GLY A 119 -9.79 -28.77 3.23
CA GLY A 119 -8.59 -28.30 2.52
C GLY A 119 -8.64 -28.50 1.01
N LEU A 120 -9.85 -28.41 0.42
CA LEU A 120 -10.03 -28.26 -1.01
C LEU A 120 -9.40 -26.93 -1.39
N ALA A 121 -8.20 -27.01 -1.97
CA ALA A 121 -7.60 -25.88 -2.62
C ALA A 121 -8.66 -25.27 -3.54
N GLN A 122 -9.18 -24.08 -3.19
CA GLN A 122 -10.07 -23.39 -4.12
C GLN A 122 -9.33 -23.31 -5.45
N PRO A 123 -9.97 -23.68 -6.57
CA PRO A 123 -9.36 -23.52 -7.88
C PRO A 123 -8.81 -22.11 -7.99
N LEU A 124 -7.57 -21.96 -8.48
CA LEU A 124 -6.90 -20.65 -8.61
C LEU A 124 -7.83 -19.59 -9.23
N GLY A 125 -8.73 -20.01 -10.13
CA GLY A 125 -9.73 -19.13 -10.76
C GLY A 125 -10.84 -18.58 -9.84
N ARG A 126 -11.01 -19.10 -8.60
CA ARG A 126 -11.95 -18.58 -7.61
C ARG A 126 -11.27 -17.73 -6.52
N ARG A 127 -9.96 -17.71 -6.48
CA ARG A 127 -9.24 -16.80 -5.57
C ARG A 127 -9.32 -15.40 -6.12
N SER A 128 -9.70 -14.46 -5.29
CA SER A 128 -9.69 -13.05 -5.63
C SER A 128 -8.49 -12.38 -5.00
N VAL A 129 -7.95 -11.39 -5.69
CA VAL A 129 -6.90 -10.50 -5.19
C VAL A 129 -7.43 -9.07 -5.13
N LEU A 130 -7.11 -8.38 -4.06
CA LEU A 130 -7.40 -6.96 -3.91
C LEU A 130 -6.19 -6.17 -4.40
N VAL A 131 -6.39 -5.29 -5.36
CA VAL A 131 -5.34 -4.41 -5.91
C VAL A 131 -5.79 -2.97 -5.77
N SER A 132 -4.93 -2.12 -5.24
CA SER A 132 -5.17 -0.68 -5.15
C SER A 132 -4.48 0.03 -6.32
N ILE A 133 -5.19 0.89 -7.02
CA ILE A 133 -4.63 1.74 -8.06
C ILE A 133 -5.03 3.20 -7.82
N SER A 134 -4.06 4.10 -7.89
CA SER A 134 -4.25 5.52 -7.56
C SER A 134 -3.37 6.43 -8.43
N GLY A 135 -3.61 7.74 -8.35
CA GLY A 135 -2.92 8.74 -9.16
C GLY A 135 -3.57 8.92 -10.52
N GLU A 136 -2.77 9.07 -11.55
CA GLU A 136 -3.16 9.44 -12.92
C GLU A 136 -3.74 8.25 -13.71
N VAL A 137 -4.88 7.76 -13.25
CA VAL A 137 -5.73 6.77 -13.94
C VAL A 137 -7.15 7.29 -14.02
N ALA A 138 -7.91 6.85 -15.02
CA ALA A 138 -9.27 7.35 -15.24
C ALA A 138 -10.23 7.03 -14.08
N LYS A 139 -10.05 5.88 -13.42
CA LYS A 139 -10.88 5.43 -12.30
C LYS A 139 -9.97 4.89 -11.19
N PRO A 140 -9.43 5.75 -10.33
CA PRO A 140 -8.66 5.29 -9.16
C PRO A 140 -9.57 4.56 -8.17
N GLY A 141 -9.02 3.56 -7.47
CA GLY A 141 -9.79 2.78 -6.49
C GLY A 141 -9.17 1.43 -6.18
N ARG A 142 -9.94 0.63 -5.46
CA ARG A 142 -9.59 -0.75 -5.12
C ARG A 142 -10.37 -1.71 -5.98
N TYR A 143 -9.68 -2.67 -6.56
CA TYR A 143 -10.23 -3.62 -7.51
C TYR A 143 -10.15 -5.03 -6.96
N TYR A 144 -11.30 -5.67 -6.82
CA TYR A 144 -11.41 -7.09 -6.51
C TYR A 144 -11.34 -7.87 -7.83
N LEU A 145 -10.31 -8.65 -8.01
CA LEU A 145 -9.97 -9.27 -9.28
C LEU A 145 -9.71 -10.77 -9.10
N PRO A 146 -10.01 -11.62 -10.10
CA PRO A 146 -9.61 -13.01 -10.06
C PRO A 146 -8.10 -13.17 -9.86
N ALA A 147 -7.68 -14.26 -9.20
CA ALA A 147 -6.27 -14.62 -9.16
C ALA A 147 -5.72 -14.78 -10.59
N ASN A 148 -4.43 -14.55 -10.74
CA ASN A 148 -3.73 -14.52 -12.03
C ASN A 148 -4.13 -13.36 -12.96
N THR A 149 -4.88 -12.36 -12.47
CA THR A 149 -5.08 -11.11 -13.22
C THR A 149 -3.74 -10.43 -13.47
N ARG A 150 -3.56 -9.90 -14.68
CA ARG A 150 -2.35 -9.20 -15.08
C ARG A 150 -2.48 -7.70 -14.87
N LEU A 151 -1.35 -7.02 -14.70
CA LEU A 151 -1.30 -5.57 -14.50
C LEU A 151 -1.99 -4.80 -15.63
N SER A 152 -1.84 -5.25 -16.88
CA SER A 152 -2.53 -4.67 -18.03
C SER A 152 -4.07 -4.71 -17.89
N GLN A 153 -4.60 -5.80 -17.35
CA GLN A 153 -6.04 -5.97 -17.12
C GLN A 153 -6.53 -5.07 -15.97
N VAL A 154 -5.71 -4.88 -14.92
CA VAL A 154 -6.02 -3.93 -13.84
C VAL A 154 -6.11 -2.51 -14.40
N LEU A 155 -5.10 -2.10 -15.18
CA LEU A 155 -5.06 -0.79 -15.83
C LEU A 155 -6.25 -0.58 -16.78
N ALA A 156 -6.59 -1.60 -17.58
CA ALA A 156 -7.75 -1.54 -18.47
C ALA A 156 -9.06 -1.33 -17.69
N ARG A 157 -9.25 -2.02 -16.55
CA ARG A 157 -10.43 -1.83 -15.69
C ARG A 157 -10.46 -0.46 -15.02
N ALA A 158 -9.28 0.09 -14.70
CA ALA A 158 -9.14 1.45 -14.20
C ALA A 158 -9.33 2.52 -15.30
N GLY A 159 -9.63 2.11 -16.53
CA GLY A 159 -9.86 3.00 -17.66
C GLY A 159 -8.59 3.55 -18.32
N GLY A 160 -7.43 2.94 -18.01
CA GLY A 160 -6.12 3.38 -18.51
C GLY A 160 -5.54 4.56 -17.73
N THR A 161 -4.37 5.01 -18.18
CA THR A 161 -3.69 6.20 -17.64
C THR A 161 -4.26 7.48 -18.26
N THR A 162 -4.24 8.60 -17.51
CA THR A 162 -4.60 9.91 -18.02
C THR A 162 -3.48 10.48 -18.92
N SER A 163 -3.77 11.55 -19.63
CA SER A 163 -2.76 12.27 -20.43
C SER A 163 -1.68 12.97 -19.59
N SER A 164 -1.93 13.19 -18.30
CA SER A 164 -0.98 13.78 -17.35
C SER A 164 -0.08 12.74 -16.68
N ALA A 165 -0.35 11.45 -16.87
CA ALA A 165 0.37 10.37 -16.22
C ALA A 165 1.86 10.35 -16.60
N TYR A 166 2.70 9.98 -15.63
CA TYR A 166 4.11 9.72 -15.84
C TYR A 166 4.45 8.26 -15.51
N PRO A 167 4.27 7.34 -16.49
CA PRO A 167 4.47 5.90 -16.27
C PRO A 167 5.86 5.53 -15.75
N PHE A 168 6.90 6.26 -16.18
CA PHE A 168 8.27 6.07 -15.68
C PHE A 168 8.38 6.17 -14.16
N ALA A 169 7.62 7.06 -13.54
CA ALA A 169 7.67 7.29 -12.10
C ALA A 169 6.68 6.42 -11.30
N THR A 170 6.06 5.43 -11.94
CA THR A 170 5.13 4.52 -11.25
C THR A 170 5.76 3.91 -10.01
N VAL A 171 5.05 4.02 -8.90
CA VAL A 171 5.38 3.36 -7.65
C VAL A 171 4.52 2.10 -7.54
N PHE A 172 5.18 0.96 -7.60
CA PHE A 172 4.54 -0.34 -7.39
C PHE A 172 5.04 -0.92 -6.09
N THR A 173 4.13 -1.22 -5.16
CA THR A 173 4.48 -1.84 -3.88
C THR A 173 3.79 -3.18 -3.73
N ARG A 174 4.51 -4.16 -3.16
CA ARG A 174 4.04 -5.52 -2.95
C ARG A 174 4.41 -6.01 -1.56
N GLU A 175 3.46 -6.62 -0.87
CA GLU A 175 3.65 -7.07 0.50
C GLU A 175 4.75 -8.13 0.64
N ASN A 176 4.77 -9.13 -0.26
CA ASN A 176 5.80 -10.16 -0.25
C ASN A 176 7.21 -9.57 -0.42
N VAL A 177 7.35 -8.54 -1.27
CA VAL A 177 8.61 -7.82 -1.46
C VAL A 177 8.98 -7.04 -0.21
N ARG A 178 8.02 -6.39 0.43
CA ARG A 178 8.23 -5.68 1.71
C ARG A 178 8.76 -6.62 2.79
N LEU A 179 8.17 -7.80 2.94
CA LEU A 179 8.62 -8.81 3.89
C LEU A 179 10.02 -9.33 3.56
N GLN A 180 10.32 -9.56 2.28
CA GLN A 180 11.64 -9.99 1.84
C GLN A 180 12.70 -8.91 2.08
N GLN A 181 12.41 -7.66 1.72
CA GLN A 181 13.28 -6.51 1.97
C GLN A 181 13.56 -6.35 3.45
N ARG A 182 12.51 -6.45 4.30
CA ARG A 182 12.64 -6.37 5.75
C ARG A 182 13.60 -7.45 6.28
N ARG A 183 13.41 -8.72 5.88
CA ARG A 183 14.29 -9.82 6.31
C ARG A 183 15.73 -9.62 5.86
N SER A 184 15.95 -9.12 4.63
CA SER A 184 17.28 -8.84 4.10
C SER A 184 17.95 -7.68 4.82
N PHE A 185 17.17 -6.64 5.13
CA PHE A 185 17.62 -5.46 5.87
C PHE A 185 18.01 -5.81 7.32
N GLU A 186 17.17 -6.60 8.02
CA GLU A 186 17.48 -7.09 9.37
C GLU A 186 18.74 -7.98 9.41
N ARG A 187 19.01 -8.76 8.35
CA ARG A 187 20.26 -9.51 8.21
C ARG A 187 21.46 -8.58 8.05
N ALA A 188 21.38 -7.65 7.10
CA ALA A 188 22.45 -6.69 6.85
C ALA A 188 22.81 -5.85 8.10
N LEU A 189 21.80 -5.45 8.89
CA LEU A 189 22.02 -4.77 10.18
C LEU A 189 22.79 -5.64 11.16
N ARG A 190 22.38 -6.91 11.33
CA ARG A 190 23.10 -7.84 12.23
C ARG A 190 24.53 -8.08 11.78
N ASP A 191 24.77 -8.25 10.49
CA ASP A 191 26.10 -8.46 9.92
C ASP A 191 27.00 -7.24 10.18
N THR A 192 26.45 -6.03 10.00
CA THR A 192 27.15 -4.77 10.30
C THR A 192 27.46 -4.63 11.78
N GLU A 193 26.52 -4.94 12.67
CA GLU A 193 26.72 -4.92 14.13
C GLU A 193 27.79 -5.91 14.56
N THR A 194 27.78 -7.11 13.98
CA THR A 194 28.81 -8.13 14.25
C THR A 194 30.18 -7.67 13.79
N ALA A 195 30.28 -7.09 12.59
CA ALA A 195 31.54 -6.54 12.09
C ALA A 195 32.11 -5.45 13.04
N LEU A 196 31.22 -4.55 13.52
CA LEU A 196 31.61 -3.49 14.46
C LEU A 196 32.06 -4.01 15.86
N THR A 197 31.64 -5.21 16.23
CA THR A 197 32.08 -5.82 17.50
C THR A 197 33.42 -6.56 17.36
N VAL A 198 33.77 -7.02 16.18
CA VAL A 198 35.01 -7.78 15.91
C VAL A 198 36.20 -6.89 15.54
N GLU A 199 35.96 -5.72 14.91
CA GLU A 199 37.01 -4.80 14.45
C GLU A 199 37.92 -4.25 15.56
N PRO A 200 37.46 -3.98 16.81
CA PRO A 200 38.35 -3.56 17.89
C PRO A 200 39.40 -4.59 18.30
N LEU A 201 39.17 -5.88 18.02
CA LEU A 201 40.10 -6.96 18.36
C LEU A 201 41.27 -7.08 17.35
N THR A 202 41.13 -6.54 16.16
CA THR A 202 42.15 -6.61 15.11
C THR A 202 42.96 -5.32 14.93
N SER A 203 42.52 -4.19 15.48
CA SER A 203 43.12 -2.87 15.28
C SER A 203 43.99 -2.42 16.49
N ALA A 204 44.70 -3.33 17.13
CA ALA A 204 45.66 -3.03 18.22
C ALA A 204 46.80 -2.06 17.84
N LEU A 205 46.87 -1.60 16.60
CA LEU A 205 47.89 -0.69 16.05
C LEU A 205 47.36 0.74 15.77
N SER A 206 46.11 1.06 16.10
CA SER A 206 45.53 2.40 15.87
C SER A 206 45.56 3.26 17.14
N PRO A 207 45.75 4.59 17.03
CA PRO A 207 45.69 5.50 18.17
C PRO A 207 44.36 5.38 18.94
N PRO A 208 44.35 5.32 20.27
CA PRO A 208 43.13 5.00 21.04
C PRO A 208 41.96 5.93 20.88
N GLY A 209 42.14 7.18 20.46
CA GLY A 209 41.05 8.15 20.26
C GLY A 209 40.28 7.97 18.96
N LEU A 210 40.96 7.66 17.86
CA LEU A 210 40.35 7.52 16.54
C LEU A 210 39.45 6.28 16.41
N ALA A 211 39.79 5.21 17.11
CA ALA A 211 38.98 3.99 17.11
C ALA A 211 37.63 4.22 17.82
N GLN A 212 37.60 5.01 18.86
CA GLN A 212 36.39 5.30 19.64
C GLN A 212 35.42 6.22 18.88
N GLU A 213 35.96 7.25 18.18
CA GLU A 213 35.15 8.14 17.34
C GLU A 213 34.51 7.37 16.15
N ARG A 214 35.27 6.50 15.48
CA ARG A 214 34.76 5.63 14.42
C ARG A 214 33.64 4.70 14.90
N LEU A 215 33.80 4.12 16.07
CA LEU A 215 32.80 3.25 16.66
C LEU A 215 31.51 4.00 17.01
N LEU A 216 31.61 5.23 17.53
CA LEU A 216 30.44 6.07 17.79
C LEU A 216 29.72 6.49 16.52
N ALA A 217 30.48 6.89 15.50
CA ALA A 217 29.92 7.22 14.17
C ALA A 217 29.23 6.01 13.54
N ALA A 218 29.84 4.84 13.58
CA ALA A 218 29.25 3.61 13.06
C ALA A 218 27.98 3.20 13.82
N ARG A 219 27.94 3.35 15.14
CA ARG A 219 26.74 3.10 15.95
C ARG A 219 25.60 4.10 15.61
N SER A 220 25.93 5.36 15.33
CA SER A 220 24.91 6.33 14.93
C SER A 220 24.32 6.00 13.57
N ILE A 221 25.13 5.53 12.63
CA ILE A 221 24.67 5.06 11.30
C ILE A 221 23.75 3.84 11.45
N VAL A 222 24.14 2.86 12.27
CA VAL A 222 23.29 1.68 12.53
C VAL A 222 21.95 2.09 13.18
N ALA A 223 21.97 3.05 14.11
CA ALA A 223 20.77 3.55 14.75
C ALA A 223 19.85 4.26 13.74
N GLU A 224 20.41 5.01 12.79
CA GLU A 224 19.64 5.66 11.72
C GLU A 224 19.10 4.62 10.72
N LEU A 225 19.91 3.65 10.32
CA LEU A 225 19.48 2.56 9.47
C LEU A 225 18.30 1.77 10.08
N ARG A 226 18.29 1.54 11.40
CA ARG A 226 17.17 0.88 12.10
C ARG A 226 15.83 1.61 11.96
N ARG A 227 15.85 2.91 11.72
CA ARG A 227 14.63 3.72 11.51
C ARG A 227 14.03 3.56 10.11
N LEU A 228 14.84 3.13 9.15
CA LEU A 228 14.37 2.91 7.81
C LEU A 228 13.45 1.68 7.74
N LYS A 229 12.27 1.87 7.20
CA LYS A 229 11.29 0.80 7.03
C LYS A 229 11.17 0.50 5.53
N PRO A 230 11.47 -0.72 5.10
CA PRO A 230 11.21 -1.14 3.72
C PRO A 230 9.72 -0.98 3.38
N ASP A 231 9.45 -0.37 2.26
CA ASP A 231 8.10 -0.06 1.77
C ASP A 231 7.54 -1.11 0.81
N GLY A 232 8.37 -2.07 0.39
CA GLY A 232 7.99 -3.10 -0.58
C GLY A 232 7.98 -2.60 -2.02
N ARG A 233 8.62 -1.47 -2.31
CA ARG A 233 8.68 -0.89 -3.65
C ARG A 233 9.48 -1.78 -4.59
N LEU A 234 8.88 -2.02 -5.78
CA LEU A 234 9.53 -2.60 -6.94
C LEU A 234 9.89 -1.49 -7.93
N VAL A 235 11.15 -1.41 -8.30
CA VAL A 235 11.59 -0.53 -9.40
C VAL A 235 11.26 -1.21 -10.71
N LEU A 236 10.35 -0.62 -11.46
CA LEU A 236 9.92 -1.17 -12.75
C LEU A 236 10.86 -0.71 -13.87
N PRO A 237 11.26 -1.59 -14.80
CA PRO A 237 12.11 -1.23 -15.94
C PRO A 237 11.29 -0.51 -17.03
N ILE A 238 10.80 0.67 -16.71
CA ILE A 238 10.07 1.55 -17.61
C ILE A 238 11.03 2.62 -18.13
N THR A 239 10.97 2.93 -19.42
CA THR A 239 11.79 4.01 -19.99
C THR A 239 11.14 5.37 -19.74
N PRO A 240 11.92 6.47 -19.65
CA PRO A 240 11.38 7.80 -19.41
C PRO A 240 10.38 8.29 -20.45
N GLU A 241 10.48 7.78 -21.67
CA GLU A 241 9.64 8.13 -22.82
C GLU A 241 8.37 7.27 -22.91
N ALA A 242 8.20 6.30 -22.02
CA ALA A 242 7.06 5.40 -22.04
C ALA A 242 5.75 6.16 -21.78
N THR A 243 4.78 5.98 -22.64
CA THR A 243 3.41 6.52 -22.51
C THR A 243 2.46 5.55 -21.79
N SER A 244 2.90 4.32 -21.56
CA SER A 244 2.16 3.28 -20.85
C SER A 244 3.12 2.43 -20.01
N ILE A 245 2.57 1.59 -19.13
CA ILE A 245 3.36 0.64 -18.35
C ILE A 245 3.55 -0.63 -19.20
N PRO A 246 4.76 -0.90 -19.74
CA PRO A 246 5.00 -2.00 -20.69
C PRO A 246 5.13 -3.36 -20.01
N ILE A 247 5.01 -3.42 -18.68
CA ILE A 247 5.23 -4.64 -17.88
C ILE A 247 3.88 -5.28 -17.60
N ASP A 248 3.77 -6.55 -17.96
CA ASP A 248 2.54 -7.32 -17.79
C ASP A 248 2.76 -8.48 -16.81
N MET A 249 3.00 -8.11 -15.54
CA MET A 249 3.13 -9.09 -14.44
C MET A 249 1.77 -9.49 -13.88
N VAL A 250 1.70 -10.67 -13.27
CA VAL A 250 0.56 -11.08 -12.46
C VAL A 250 0.55 -10.27 -11.16
N VAL A 251 -0.60 -9.69 -10.83
CA VAL A 251 -0.78 -8.97 -9.58
C VAL A 251 -1.07 -9.92 -8.43
N GLU A 252 -0.63 -9.52 -7.24
CA GLU A 252 -0.83 -10.26 -5.99
C GLU A 252 -1.80 -9.50 -5.06
N ASN A 253 -2.28 -10.19 -4.05
CA ASN A 253 -3.16 -9.57 -3.07
C ASN A 253 -2.44 -8.45 -2.31
N ASN A 254 -3.11 -7.32 -2.15
CA ASN A 254 -2.61 -6.07 -1.57
C ASN A 254 -1.50 -5.38 -2.38
N ASP A 255 -1.35 -5.70 -3.66
CA ASP A 255 -0.53 -4.85 -4.53
C ASP A 255 -1.10 -3.43 -4.60
N ALA A 256 -0.22 -2.44 -4.48
CA ALA A 256 -0.61 -1.04 -4.64
C ALA A 256 0.21 -0.38 -5.75
N ILE A 257 -0.50 0.30 -6.64
CA ILE A 257 0.04 0.95 -7.83
C ILE A 257 -0.32 2.43 -7.73
N TYR A 258 0.69 3.27 -7.73
CA TYR A 258 0.51 4.71 -7.80
C TYR A 258 1.19 5.25 -9.06
N ILE A 259 0.43 5.90 -9.92
CA ILE A 259 0.94 6.53 -11.13
C ILE A 259 0.90 8.05 -10.93
N PRO A 260 2.04 8.72 -10.73
CA PRO A 260 2.06 10.15 -10.49
C PRO A 260 1.81 10.95 -11.77
N PRO A 261 1.40 12.22 -11.65
CA PRO A 261 1.46 13.16 -12.76
C PRO A 261 2.92 13.43 -13.15
N THR A 262 3.14 13.87 -14.38
CA THR A 262 4.47 14.26 -14.86
C THR A 262 5.01 15.44 -14.05
N PRO A 263 6.12 15.25 -13.28
CA PRO A 263 6.72 16.36 -12.55
C PRO A 263 7.22 17.45 -13.50
N THR A 264 7.14 18.69 -13.06
CA THR A 264 7.64 19.84 -13.83
C THR A 264 8.98 20.36 -13.31
N THR A 265 9.59 19.64 -12.39
CA THR A 265 10.74 20.14 -11.64
C THR A 265 11.88 19.13 -11.53
N VAL A 266 13.09 19.69 -11.28
CA VAL A 266 14.32 18.96 -10.93
C VAL A 266 14.86 19.56 -9.64
N GLY A 267 15.14 18.71 -8.65
CA GLY A 267 15.71 19.14 -7.36
C GLY A 267 17.24 19.05 -7.33
N VAL A 268 17.89 20.00 -6.66
CA VAL A 268 19.32 19.97 -6.35
C VAL A 268 19.51 20.23 -4.86
N PHE A 269 20.10 19.28 -4.15
CA PHE A 269 20.25 19.31 -2.70
C PHE A 269 21.66 18.89 -2.25
N GLY A 270 21.95 19.08 -0.96
CA GLY A 270 23.22 18.73 -0.35
C GLY A 270 24.22 19.88 -0.38
N ALA A 271 25.52 19.58 -0.59
CA ALA A 271 26.61 20.55 -0.56
C ALA A 271 26.65 21.41 -1.82
N VAL A 272 25.68 22.29 -1.97
CA VAL A 272 25.60 23.36 -2.98
C VAL A 272 25.27 24.69 -2.34
N PRO A 273 25.70 25.85 -2.90
CA PRO A 273 25.42 27.16 -2.32
C PRO A 273 23.92 27.47 -2.19
N ASN A 274 23.10 27.06 -3.15
CA ASN A 274 21.65 27.30 -3.18
C ASN A 274 20.86 25.99 -3.43
N PRO A 275 20.64 25.16 -2.39
CA PRO A 275 19.78 23.99 -2.53
C PRO A 275 18.36 24.41 -2.90
N SER A 276 17.86 23.94 -4.06
CA SER A 276 16.58 24.39 -4.61
C SER A 276 15.97 23.38 -5.56
N THR A 277 14.69 23.58 -5.83
CA THR A 277 13.97 22.89 -6.88
C THR A 277 13.76 23.84 -8.05
N PHE A 278 14.15 23.42 -9.24
CA PHE A 278 14.12 24.20 -10.46
C PHE A 278 13.05 23.68 -11.42
N TYR A 279 12.37 24.58 -12.11
CA TYR A 279 11.47 24.19 -13.20
C TYR A 279 12.27 23.54 -14.33
N ILE A 280 11.77 22.42 -14.85
CA ILE A 280 12.43 21.70 -15.95
C ILE A 280 12.31 22.51 -17.24
N THR A 281 13.41 22.71 -17.92
CA THR A 281 13.47 23.47 -19.17
C THR A 281 14.07 22.61 -20.27
N GLY A 282 13.25 22.24 -21.25
CA GLY A 282 13.67 21.66 -22.52
C GLY A 282 14.70 20.52 -22.37
N GLN A 283 15.82 20.67 -23.08
CA GLN A 283 16.91 19.68 -23.12
C GLN A 283 18.02 19.97 -22.10
N ALA A 284 17.74 20.67 -21.00
CA ALA A 284 18.74 20.96 -19.97
C ALA A 284 19.33 19.68 -19.39
N ARG A 285 20.64 19.68 -19.16
CA ARG A 285 21.39 18.56 -18.61
C ARG A 285 21.47 18.68 -17.08
N LEU A 286 21.77 17.58 -16.41
CA LEU A 286 21.93 17.58 -14.95
C LEU A 286 22.97 18.61 -14.47
N ARG A 287 24.08 18.78 -15.19
CA ARG A 287 25.10 19.81 -14.89
C ARG A 287 24.56 21.24 -14.91
N ASP A 288 23.57 21.52 -15.76
CA ASP A 288 23.04 22.87 -15.91
C ASP A 288 22.23 23.29 -14.66
N TYR A 289 21.54 22.31 -14.04
CA TYR A 289 20.86 22.52 -12.76
C TYR A 289 21.84 22.64 -11.58
N LEU A 290 22.93 21.87 -11.61
CA LEU A 290 24.04 22.06 -10.66
C LEU A 290 24.64 23.45 -10.75
N ALA A 291 24.84 23.98 -11.96
CA ALA A 291 25.35 25.34 -12.17
C ALA A 291 24.35 26.39 -11.63
N ARG A 292 23.05 26.23 -11.86
CA ARG A 292 22.00 27.09 -11.29
C ARG A 292 21.96 27.07 -9.77
N ALA A 293 22.30 25.95 -9.14
CA ALA A 293 22.43 25.83 -7.70
C ALA A 293 23.77 26.40 -7.15
N GLY A 294 24.60 27.00 -8.01
CA GLY A 294 25.86 27.67 -7.63
C GLY A 294 27.08 26.75 -7.69
N ASN A 295 27.00 25.60 -8.32
CA ASN A 295 28.03 24.56 -8.38
C ASN A 295 28.53 24.04 -7.02
N PRO A 296 28.98 22.82 -6.92
CA PRO A 296 29.51 22.26 -5.69
C PRO A 296 30.81 22.99 -5.24
N PRO A 297 30.93 23.42 -3.96
CA PRO A 297 32.15 24.01 -3.42
C PRO A 297 33.29 23.00 -3.32
N LYS A 298 34.48 23.42 -2.89
CA LYS A 298 35.64 22.53 -2.72
C LYS A 298 35.42 21.46 -1.66
N LEU A 299 34.56 21.72 -0.68
CA LEU A 299 34.21 20.80 0.40
C LEU A 299 33.24 19.69 -0.05
N ALA A 300 32.66 19.81 -1.23
CA ALA A 300 31.72 18.83 -1.75
C ALA A 300 32.44 17.62 -2.37
N ALA A 301 31.90 16.43 -2.17
CA ALA A 301 32.36 15.19 -2.78
C ALA A 301 31.89 15.09 -4.24
N ARG A 302 32.52 15.85 -5.15
CA ARG A 302 32.11 15.98 -6.55
C ARG A 302 32.10 14.64 -7.31
N SER A 303 32.96 13.70 -6.94
CA SER A 303 33.02 12.35 -7.52
C SER A 303 31.92 11.42 -7.02
N GLU A 304 31.17 11.81 -6.00
CA GLU A 304 30.15 11.00 -5.34
C GLU A 304 28.73 11.56 -5.53
N ILE A 305 28.57 12.53 -6.43
CA ILE A 305 27.25 13.06 -6.79
C ILE A 305 26.40 11.91 -7.31
N PHE A 306 25.18 11.82 -6.83
CA PHE A 306 24.21 10.85 -7.35
C PHE A 306 22.88 11.51 -7.68
N VAL A 307 22.13 10.87 -8.53
CA VAL A 307 20.82 11.30 -8.98
C VAL A 307 19.81 10.20 -8.63
N VAL A 308 18.77 10.59 -7.91
CA VAL A 308 17.61 9.76 -7.69
C VAL A 308 16.61 10.10 -8.78
N ARG A 309 16.29 9.13 -9.62
CA ARG A 309 15.30 9.25 -10.68
C ARG A 309 13.88 9.12 -10.13
N ALA A 310 12.89 9.64 -10.85
CA ALA A 310 11.50 9.58 -10.44
C ALA A 310 10.99 8.13 -10.23
N ASN A 311 11.54 7.15 -10.94
CA ASN A 311 11.23 5.73 -10.72
C ASN A 311 11.85 5.14 -9.45
N GLY A 312 12.67 5.90 -8.71
CA GLY A 312 13.38 5.46 -7.51
C GLY A 312 14.76 4.84 -7.77
N SER A 313 15.21 4.76 -9.02
CA SER A 313 16.57 4.31 -9.32
C SER A 313 17.61 5.38 -8.94
N VAL A 314 18.75 4.93 -8.46
CA VAL A 314 19.87 5.81 -8.08
C VAL A 314 21.05 5.57 -9.02
N ILE A 315 21.57 6.66 -9.61
CA ILE A 315 22.72 6.63 -10.50
C ILE A 315 23.82 7.50 -9.90
N SER A 316 24.99 6.90 -9.63
CA SER A 316 26.15 7.62 -9.08
C SER A 316 27.12 8.04 -10.19
N SER A 317 27.72 9.24 -10.04
CA SER A 317 28.78 9.73 -10.92
C SER A 317 30.04 8.86 -10.85
N ARG A 318 30.28 8.15 -9.74
CA ARG A 318 31.39 7.18 -9.58
C ARG A 318 31.26 5.99 -10.53
N GLY A 319 30.02 5.54 -10.80
CA GLY A 319 29.73 4.42 -11.74
C GLY A 319 29.46 4.86 -13.17
N SER A 320 29.31 6.16 -13.44
CA SER A 320 28.92 6.68 -14.75
C SER A 320 29.60 8.03 -15.03
N SER A 321 30.72 8.00 -15.75
CA SER A 321 31.52 9.19 -16.07
C SER A 321 30.78 10.25 -16.91
N GLY A 322 29.62 9.89 -17.48
CA GLY A 322 28.78 10.78 -18.30
C GLY A 322 27.53 11.29 -17.59
N LEU A 323 27.25 10.89 -16.35
CA LEU A 323 25.98 11.19 -15.66
C LEU A 323 25.56 12.65 -15.75
N LEU A 324 26.44 13.57 -15.36
CA LEU A 324 26.13 15.00 -15.35
C LEU A 324 25.94 15.62 -16.75
N LYS A 325 26.38 14.93 -17.80
CA LYS A 325 26.16 15.31 -19.20
C LYS A 325 24.84 14.78 -19.76
N SER A 326 24.20 13.84 -19.08
CA SER A 326 22.90 13.31 -19.50
C SER A 326 21.78 14.35 -19.32
N ALA A 327 20.71 14.18 -20.09
CA ALA A 327 19.50 14.98 -19.94
C ALA A 327 18.91 14.82 -18.54
N ALA A 328 18.45 15.90 -17.95
CA ALA A 328 17.65 15.87 -16.75
C ALA A 328 16.24 15.39 -17.11
N LEU A 329 15.69 14.52 -16.27
CA LEU A 329 14.33 14.00 -16.43
C LEU A 329 13.39 14.67 -15.43
N PRO A 330 12.09 14.74 -15.75
CA PRO A 330 11.08 15.20 -14.81
C PRO A 330 11.15 14.44 -13.47
N GLY A 331 11.24 15.18 -12.36
CA GLY A 331 11.30 14.60 -11.02
C GLY A 331 12.68 14.12 -10.58
N ASP A 332 13.75 14.37 -11.34
CA ASP A 332 15.11 14.06 -10.92
C ASP A 332 15.49 14.83 -9.66
N LEU A 333 16.19 14.13 -8.75
CA LEU A 333 16.79 14.73 -7.56
C LEU A 333 18.30 14.52 -7.59
N ILE A 334 19.04 15.61 -7.76
CA ILE A 334 20.51 15.62 -7.74
C ILE A 334 20.95 15.85 -6.30
N TYR A 335 21.73 14.94 -5.75
CA TYR A 335 22.28 15.08 -4.42
C TYR A 335 23.81 15.17 -4.46
N VAL A 336 24.32 16.18 -3.76
CA VAL A 336 25.76 16.46 -3.67
C VAL A 336 26.22 16.18 -2.22
N PRO A 337 27.00 15.11 -1.97
CA PRO A 337 27.52 14.82 -0.65
C PRO A 337 28.62 15.79 -0.22
N ILE A 338 28.90 15.84 1.09
CA ILE A 338 30.06 16.53 1.68
C ILE A 338 31.24 15.57 1.70
N ASN A 339 32.48 16.05 1.46
CA ASN A 339 33.68 15.24 1.62
C ASN A 339 33.84 14.80 3.07
N GLY A 340 34.03 13.52 3.31
CA GLY A 340 34.28 12.97 4.64
C GLY A 340 33.02 12.64 5.45
N ALA A 341 31.87 12.54 4.81
CA ALA A 341 30.67 11.98 5.42
C ALA A 341 30.62 10.46 5.24
#